data_f471ac2090a91159108e40ca878834b3
#
_entry.id   f471ac2090a91159108e40ca878834b3
#
_cell.length_a   1.000
_cell.length_b   1.000
_cell.length_c   1.000
_cell.angle_alpha   90.00
_cell.angle_beta   90.00
_cell.angle_gamma   90.00
#
_symmetry.space_group_name_H-M   'P 1'
#
loop_
_entity.id
_entity.type
_entity.pdbx_description
1 polymer ?
#
loop_
_entity_poly.entity_id
_entity_poly.type
_entity_poly.pdbx_seq_one_letter_code
_entity_poly.pdbx_strand_id
1 'polypeptide(L)'
;MDSDFIELDRVEKVFDVRRKTGFLKRERRQVRAVDSISFTVARGEMVGYIGPNGAGKSTTIKMLTGILTPSGGRLRVAGIDPSRERTRLAHRIGVVFGQRTTLWWDLPLIDSYKLMHRMYRIPDARYRENLDRCVELLELGELLEVPVRQLSLGQRMRGDIAAALLHDPEVLYLDEPTIGLDVISKAKVRGFLRELNVERGTTVLLTTHDLQDIEQLCSRVMVIDHGRLMYDGPLAGLHEVGESERTLVVDLERELPPIDAAPARVVKVEGPRQWLAFPAAESAAALVARIAAEYPLVDLSVREPDIEAVIAKMYAGSAAGEAEKAVS
;
A
#
# COMPACT_ATOMS: atom_id res chain seq x y z
N MET A 1 0.06 5.66 28.03
CA MET A 1 0.76 5.72 26.74
C MET A 1 -0.27 5.34 25.69
N ASP A 2 -0.84 6.33 24.98
CA ASP A 2 -1.77 6.03 23.89
C ASP A 2 -0.97 5.39 22.75
N SER A 3 -0.95 4.07 22.71
CA SER A 3 -0.24 3.31 21.67
C SER A 3 -0.96 3.38 20.31
N ASP A 4 -2.28 3.53 20.31
CA ASP A 4 -3.11 3.46 19.12
C ASP A 4 -3.46 4.86 18.61
N PHE A 5 -2.92 5.20 17.44
CA PHE A 5 -3.08 6.53 16.85
C PHE A 5 -4.18 6.58 15.78
N ILE A 6 -4.39 5.47 15.09
CA ILE A 6 -5.55 5.19 14.24
C ILE A 6 -6.24 3.95 14.81
N GLU A 7 -7.53 4.01 15.06
CA GLU A 7 -8.31 2.94 15.67
C GLU A 7 -9.59 2.70 14.86
N LEU A 8 -9.79 1.46 14.43
CA LEU A 8 -11.04 0.97 13.86
C LEU A 8 -11.54 -0.21 14.71
N ASP A 9 -12.81 -0.15 15.12
CA ASP A 9 -13.48 -1.22 15.85
C ASP A 9 -14.78 -1.58 15.13
N ARG A 10 -14.78 -2.72 14.46
CA ARG A 10 -15.91 -3.27 13.67
C ARG A 10 -16.53 -2.27 12.72
N VAL A 11 -15.67 -1.54 12.00
CA VAL A 11 -16.12 -0.51 11.07
C VAL A 11 -16.74 -1.14 9.83
N GLU A 12 -17.92 -0.63 9.47
CA GLU A 12 -18.67 -1.08 8.30
C GLU A 12 -19.00 0.07 7.37
N LYS A 13 -19.08 -0.22 6.06
CA LYS A 13 -19.63 0.69 5.06
C LYS A 13 -20.50 -0.04 4.06
N VAL A 14 -21.77 0.31 4.07
CA VAL A 14 -22.78 -0.21 3.14
C VAL A 14 -23.26 0.95 2.26
N PHE A 15 -23.32 0.72 0.96
CA PHE A 15 -23.88 1.65 -0.01
C PHE A 15 -25.19 1.11 -0.57
N ASP A 16 -26.23 1.94 -0.58
CA ASP A 16 -27.48 1.67 -1.28
C ASP A 16 -27.37 2.10 -2.75
N VAL A 17 -27.16 1.15 -3.65
CA VAL A 17 -27.05 1.39 -5.08
C VAL A 17 -28.38 1.11 -5.76
N ARG A 18 -28.89 2.09 -6.53
CA ARG A 18 -30.07 1.91 -7.36
C ARG A 18 -29.66 1.53 -8.78
N ARG A 19 -29.90 0.29 -9.18
CA ARG A 19 -29.66 -0.18 -10.55
C ARG A 19 -30.96 -0.08 -11.36
N LYS A 20 -30.90 0.55 -12.56
CA LYS A 20 -31.99 0.47 -13.53
C LYS A 20 -32.01 -0.95 -14.12
N THR A 21 -33.07 -1.71 -13.89
CA THR A 21 -33.29 -3.05 -14.43
C THR A 21 -34.32 -3.06 -15.57
N GLY A 22 -34.79 -1.89 -16.02
CA GLY A 22 -35.73 -1.69 -17.12
C GLY A 22 -36.10 -0.24 -17.29
N PHE A 23 -36.99 0.08 -18.25
CA PHE A 23 -37.32 1.45 -18.61
C PHE A 23 -37.93 2.26 -17.44
N LEU A 24 -38.57 1.57 -16.46
CA LEU A 24 -39.20 2.18 -15.27
C LEU A 24 -38.89 1.48 -13.95
N LYS A 25 -38.15 0.37 -13.95
CA LYS A 25 -37.89 -0.41 -12.73
C LYS A 25 -36.48 -0.14 -12.19
N ARG A 26 -36.40 0.32 -10.93
CA ARG A 26 -35.14 0.49 -10.19
C ARG A 26 -35.11 -0.53 -9.06
N GLU A 27 -34.09 -1.34 -9.04
CA GLU A 27 -33.81 -2.28 -7.96
C GLU A 27 -32.83 -1.66 -6.98
N ARG A 28 -33.11 -1.75 -5.68
CA ARG A 28 -32.16 -1.38 -4.64
C ARG A 28 -31.27 -2.57 -4.36
N ARG A 29 -29.97 -2.37 -4.49
CA ARG A 29 -28.96 -3.35 -4.11
C ARG A 29 -28.06 -2.72 -3.05
N GLN A 30 -27.86 -3.42 -1.93
CA GLN A 30 -26.86 -3.05 -0.96
C GLN A 30 -25.51 -3.63 -1.36
N VAL A 31 -24.48 -2.78 -1.36
CA VAL A 31 -23.10 -3.17 -1.60
C VAL A 31 -22.32 -2.88 -0.32
N ARG A 32 -21.87 -3.92 0.34
CA ARG A 32 -21.03 -3.83 1.52
C ARG A 32 -19.59 -3.67 1.07
N ALA A 33 -19.09 -2.43 1.09
CA ALA A 33 -17.74 -2.10 0.64
C ALA A 33 -16.69 -2.31 1.73
N VAL A 34 -17.10 -2.25 3.01
CA VAL A 34 -16.28 -2.58 4.17
C VAL A 34 -17.15 -3.36 5.14
N ASP A 35 -16.66 -4.49 5.60
CA ASP A 35 -17.40 -5.49 6.38
C ASP A 35 -16.70 -5.79 7.70
N SER A 36 -17.05 -4.99 8.73
CA SER A 36 -16.64 -5.20 10.13
C SER A 36 -15.12 -5.29 10.34
N ILE A 37 -14.35 -4.35 9.73
CA ILE A 37 -12.89 -4.33 9.91
C ILE A 37 -12.51 -3.71 11.26
N SER A 38 -11.50 -4.31 11.90
CA SER A 38 -10.90 -3.81 13.13
C SER A 38 -9.38 -3.89 13.01
N PHE A 39 -8.70 -2.78 13.25
CA PHE A 39 -7.25 -2.70 13.35
C PHE A 39 -6.83 -1.41 14.06
N THR A 40 -5.58 -1.35 14.48
CA THR A 40 -4.97 -0.13 15.01
C THR A 40 -3.67 0.16 14.29
N VAL A 41 -3.26 1.44 14.25
CA VAL A 41 -1.94 1.86 13.77
C VAL A 41 -1.30 2.73 14.83
N ALA A 42 -0.07 2.42 15.20
CA ALA A 42 0.67 3.18 16.19
C ALA A 42 1.15 4.53 15.63
N ARG A 43 1.43 5.49 16.53
CA ARG A 43 2.01 6.78 16.11
C ARG A 43 3.40 6.57 15.51
N GLY A 44 3.67 7.20 14.37
CA GLY A 44 4.94 7.08 13.65
C GLY A 44 5.10 5.76 12.89
N GLU A 45 4.11 4.89 12.89
CA GLU A 45 4.15 3.66 12.11
C GLU A 45 3.90 3.92 10.62
N MET A 46 4.62 3.22 9.75
CA MET A 46 4.38 3.21 8.30
C MET A 46 3.83 1.83 7.92
N VAL A 47 2.57 1.81 7.49
CA VAL A 47 1.82 0.57 7.25
C VAL A 47 1.33 0.51 5.82
N GLY A 48 1.55 -0.63 5.17
CA GLY A 48 0.96 -0.95 3.87
C GLY A 48 -0.48 -1.45 4.03
N TYR A 49 -1.41 -0.91 3.23
CA TYR A 49 -2.80 -1.34 3.19
C TYR A 49 -3.16 -1.81 1.78
N ILE A 50 -3.05 -3.09 1.53
CA ILE A 50 -3.08 -3.70 0.20
C ILE A 50 -4.31 -4.56 -0.02
N GLY A 51 -4.68 -4.74 -1.28
CA GLY A 51 -5.85 -5.53 -1.67
C GLY A 51 -6.17 -5.34 -3.15
N PRO A 52 -6.99 -6.19 -3.76
CA PRO A 52 -7.39 -6.04 -5.15
C PRO A 52 -8.26 -4.81 -5.37
N ASN A 53 -8.50 -4.47 -6.63
CA ASN A 53 -9.43 -3.40 -6.97
C ASN A 53 -10.84 -3.75 -6.48
N GLY A 54 -11.48 -2.81 -5.79
CA GLY A 54 -12.80 -3.03 -5.18
C GLY A 54 -12.77 -3.68 -3.79
N ALA A 55 -11.61 -4.04 -3.24
CA ALA A 55 -11.50 -4.65 -1.90
C ALA A 55 -11.94 -3.74 -0.74
N GLY A 56 -12.12 -2.43 -0.96
CA GLY A 56 -12.55 -1.49 0.09
C GLY A 56 -11.47 -0.49 0.52
N LYS A 57 -10.23 -0.55 0.00
CA LYS A 57 -9.11 0.33 0.38
C LYS A 57 -9.45 1.82 0.37
N SER A 58 -9.79 2.36 -0.79
CA SER A 58 -10.13 3.79 -0.91
C SER A 58 -11.40 4.17 -0.15
N THR A 59 -12.31 3.22 0.11
CA THR A 59 -13.49 3.44 0.97
C THR A 59 -13.05 3.62 2.41
N THR A 60 -12.13 2.79 2.89
CA THR A 60 -11.56 2.89 4.24
C THR A 60 -10.82 4.21 4.42
N ILE A 61 -9.94 4.59 3.47
CA ILE A 61 -9.25 5.89 3.52
C ILE A 61 -10.25 7.06 3.56
N LYS A 62 -11.31 7.02 2.75
CA LYS A 62 -12.35 8.06 2.78
C LYS A 62 -13.09 8.13 4.10
N MET A 63 -13.23 7.04 4.84
CA MET A 63 -13.79 7.06 6.20
C MET A 63 -12.78 7.62 7.19
N LEU A 64 -11.50 7.21 7.12
CA LEU A 64 -10.42 7.73 7.95
C LEU A 64 -10.20 9.23 7.79
N THR A 65 -10.43 9.76 6.58
CA THR A 65 -10.32 11.20 6.28
C THR A 65 -11.60 12.00 6.55
N GLY A 66 -12.68 11.34 6.99
CA GLY A 66 -13.98 11.99 7.22
C GLY A 66 -14.75 12.38 5.96
N ILE A 67 -14.31 11.94 4.77
CA ILE A 67 -15.05 12.14 3.50
C ILE A 67 -16.31 11.27 3.49
N LEU A 68 -16.21 10.05 4.04
CA LEU A 68 -17.34 9.14 4.19
C LEU A 68 -17.60 8.88 5.68
N THR A 69 -18.87 8.77 6.05
CA THR A 69 -19.28 8.32 7.38
C THR A 69 -19.46 6.80 7.37
N PRO A 70 -18.92 6.07 8.34
CA PRO A 70 -19.19 4.65 8.53
C PRO A 70 -20.69 4.36 8.65
N SER A 71 -21.12 3.18 8.23
CA SER A 71 -22.49 2.69 8.45
C SER A 71 -22.64 2.02 9.82
N GLY A 72 -21.53 1.56 10.41
CA GLY A 72 -21.46 0.95 11.74
C GLY A 72 -20.03 0.93 12.27
N GLY A 73 -19.88 0.53 13.53
CA GLY A 73 -18.60 0.49 14.22
C GLY A 73 -18.10 1.82 14.76
N ARG A 74 -16.86 1.86 15.23
CA ARG A 74 -16.19 3.05 15.78
C ARG A 74 -14.89 3.31 15.05
N LEU A 75 -14.61 4.58 14.80
CA LEU A 75 -13.41 5.03 14.09
C LEU A 75 -12.82 6.25 14.80
N ARG A 76 -11.51 6.22 15.07
CA ARG A 76 -10.75 7.36 15.59
C ARG A 76 -9.44 7.52 14.85
N VAL A 77 -9.05 8.76 14.64
CA VAL A 77 -7.76 9.16 14.06
C VAL A 77 -7.18 10.27 14.94
N ALA A 78 -6.00 10.04 15.51
CA ALA A 78 -5.38 10.97 16.46
C ALA A 78 -6.34 11.38 17.59
N GLY A 79 -7.15 10.44 18.10
CA GLY A 79 -8.17 10.64 19.13
C GLY A 79 -9.44 11.37 18.67
N ILE A 80 -9.55 11.73 17.37
CA ILE A 80 -10.67 12.47 16.77
C ILE A 80 -11.61 11.51 16.05
N ASP A 81 -12.92 11.69 16.20
CA ASP A 81 -13.94 11.01 15.38
C ASP A 81 -14.10 11.76 14.03
N PRO A 82 -13.67 11.15 12.89
CA PRO A 82 -13.73 11.81 11.59
C PRO A 82 -15.13 12.24 11.15
N SER A 83 -16.16 11.55 11.62
CA SER A 83 -17.55 11.84 11.24
C SER A 83 -18.12 13.06 11.96
N ARG A 84 -17.58 13.39 13.13
CA ARG A 84 -18.05 14.48 13.99
C ARG A 84 -17.21 15.74 13.94
N GLU A 85 -15.88 15.56 13.85
CA GLU A 85 -14.91 16.66 13.96
C GLU A 85 -14.06 16.79 12.69
N ARG A 86 -14.67 16.64 11.51
CA ARG A 86 -13.98 16.60 10.21
C ARG A 86 -13.00 17.75 9.99
N THR A 87 -13.41 18.98 10.31
CA THR A 87 -12.56 20.17 10.12
C THR A 87 -11.33 20.14 11.03
N ARG A 88 -11.49 19.71 12.29
CA ARG A 88 -10.39 19.55 13.24
C ARG A 88 -9.41 18.47 12.77
N LEU A 89 -9.94 17.35 12.28
CA LEU A 89 -9.13 16.27 11.74
C LEU A 89 -8.34 16.72 10.50
N ALA A 90 -8.96 17.49 9.59
CA ALA A 90 -8.30 17.94 8.36
C ALA A 90 -7.00 18.74 8.62
N HIS A 91 -6.87 19.43 9.76
CA HIS A 91 -5.63 20.10 10.14
C HIS A 91 -4.52 19.17 10.65
N ARG A 92 -4.83 17.89 10.89
CA ARG A 92 -3.88 16.91 11.43
C ARG A 92 -3.52 15.81 10.44
N ILE A 93 -4.18 15.77 9.29
CA ILE A 93 -3.95 14.74 8.27
C ILE A 93 -3.57 15.35 6.93
N GLY A 94 -2.65 14.70 6.23
CA GLY A 94 -2.38 14.91 4.81
C GLY A 94 -2.98 13.78 4.00
N VAL A 95 -3.47 14.07 2.80
CA VAL A 95 -4.07 13.05 1.92
C VAL A 95 -3.60 13.26 0.50
N VAL A 96 -3.09 12.22 -0.12
CA VAL A 96 -2.72 12.19 -1.54
C VAL A 96 -3.49 11.08 -2.23
N PHE A 97 -4.24 11.43 -3.28
CA PHE A 97 -4.94 10.46 -4.13
C PHE A 97 -4.22 10.35 -5.47
N GLY A 98 -3.65 9.19 -5.78
CA GLY A 98 -2.79 8.99 -6.95
C GLY A 98 -3.40 9.37 -8.30
N GLN A 99 -4.72 9.25 -8.43
CA GLN A 99 -5.43 9.59 -9.67
C GLN A 99 -6.07 10.99 -9.68
N ARG A 100 -5.98 11.73 -8.57
CA ARG A 100 -6.61 13.04 -8.44
C ARG A 100 -5.65 14.00 -7.77
N THR A 101 -5.38 15.11 -8.43
CA THR A 101 -4.59 16.19 -7.84
C THR A 101 -5.46 17.10 -6.98
N THR A 102 -4.89 17.60 -5.89
CA THR A 102 -5.44 18.68 -5.07
C THR A 102 -4.96 20.05 -5.52
N LEU A 103 -3.99 20.09 -6.45
CA LEU A 103 -3.40 21.30 -7.01
C LEU A 103 -4.33 21.95 -8.03
N TRP A 104 -4.27 23.26 -8.15
CA TRP A 104 -5.07 24.02 -9.12
C TRP A 104 -4.48 23.91 -10.52
N TRP A 105 -5.22 23.27 -11.41
CA TRP A 105 -4.79 22.81 -12.72
C TRP A 105 -4.17 23.91 -13.61
N ASP A 106 -4.76 25.11 -13.61
CA ASP A 106 -4.33 26.22 -14.46
C ASP A 106 -3.36 27.21 -13.79
N LEU A 107 -3.07 27.02 -12.51
CA LEU A 107 -2.19 27.90 -11.75
C LEU A 107 -0.76 27.32 -11.66
N PRO A 108 0.26 28.18 -11.52
CA PRO A 108 1.59 27.77 -11.10
C PRO A 108 1.54 26.96 -9.80
N LEU A 109 2.45 26.01 -9.66
CA LEU A 109 2.51 25.14 -8.49
C LEU A 109 2.59 25.94 -7.17
N ILE A 110 3.41 26.98 -7.16
CA ILE A 110 3.57 27.86 -5.99
C ILE A 110 2.27 28.52 -5.54
N ASP A 111 1.37 28.85 -6.47
CA ASP A 111 0.11 29.52 -6.15
C ASP A 111 -0.87 28.54 -5.48
N SER A 112 -0.83 27.25 -5.86
CA SER A 112 -1.52 26.19 -5.13
C SER A 112 -1.04 26.12 -3.67
N TYR A 113 0.26 26.21 -3.43
CA TYR A 113 0.85 26.19 -2.08
C TYR A 113 0.48 27.43 -1.27
N LYS A 114 0.51 28.63 -1.86
CA LYS A 114 0.04 29.87 -1.22
C LYS A 114 -1.42 29.77 -0.79
N LEU A 115 -2.24 29.11 -1.62
CA LEU A 115 -3.65 28.91 -1.28
C LEU A 115 -3.81 27.93 -0.13
N MET A 116 -3.05 26.79 -0.12
CA MET A 116 -3.02 25.86 1.01
C MET A 116 -2.58 26.57 2.29
N HIS A 117 -1.52 27.39 2.26
CA HIS A 117 -1.06 28.22 3.37
C HIS A 117 -2.21 29.01 3.99
N ARG A 118 -3.03 29.69 3.16
CA ARG A 118 -4.18 30.48 3.62
C ARG A 118 -5.33 29.61 4.15
N MET A 119 -5.65 28.53 3.44
CA MET A 119 -6.75 27.62 3.82
C MET A 119 -6.51 26.95 5.16
N TYR A 120 -5.29 26.44 5.38
CA TYR A 120 -4.90 25.77 6.63
C TYR A 120 -4.43 26.76 7.71
N ARG A 121 -4.38 28.08 7.41
CA ARG A 121 -3.91 29.12 8.34
C ARG A 121 -2.53 28.80 8.93
N ILE A 122 -1.63 28.32 8.09
CA ILE A 122 -0.28 27.94 8.51
C ILE A 122 0.49 29.23 8.89
N PRO A 123 1.20 29.27 10.03
CA PRO A 123 2.06 30.42 10.35
C PRO A 123 3.14 30.63 9.29
N ASP A 124 3.43 31.89 8.91
CA ASP A 124 4.35 32.23 7.80
C ASP A 124 5.74 31.58 7.95
N ALA A 125 6.28 31.53 9.16
CA ALA A 125 7.58 30.91 9.43
C ALA A 125 7.54 29.39 9.16
N ARG A 126 6.49 28.69 9.63
CA ARG A 126 6.30 27.26 9.42
C ARG A 126 6.04 26.92 7.96
N TYR A 127 5.25 27.76 7.28
CA TYR A 127 5.01 27.58 5.84
C TYR A 127 6.30 27.65 5.03
N ARG A 128 7.18 28.64 5.32
CA ARG A 128 8.47 28.75 4.63
C ARG A 128 9.36 27.55 4.91
N GLU A 129 9.53 27.18 6.17
CA GLU A 129 10.33 26.02 6.58
C GLU A 129 9.87 24.73 5.86
N ASN A 130 8.56 24.45 5.89
CA ASN A 130 8.01 23.24 5.25
C ASN A 130 8.08 23.30 3.72
N LEU A 131 7.86 24.48 3.12
CA LEU A 131 7.97 24.67 1.69
C LEU A 131 9.41 24.46 1.22
N ASP A 132 10.39 25.11 1.85
CA ASP A 132 11.80 25.02 1.49
C ASP A 132 12.28 23.57 1.56
N ARG A 133 11.92 22.86 2.62
CA ARG A 133 12.22 21.44 2.78
C ARG A 133 11.57 20.58 1.68
N CYS A 134 10.27 20.77 1.40
CA CYS A 134 9.60 20.02 0.34
C CYS A 134 10.21 20.33 -1.03
N VAL A 135 10.58 21.58 -1.29
CA VAL A 135 11.24 22.00 -2.54
C VAL A 135 12.58 21.31 -2.71
N GLU A 136 13.38 21.24 -1.64
CA GLU A 136 14.69 20.57 -1.68
C GLU A 136 14.55 19.07 -1.88
N LEU A 137 13.82 18.38 -1.00
CA LEU A 137 13.73 16.92 -0.98
C LEU A 137 12.95 16.32 -2.17
N LEU A 138 11.94 17.04 -2.66
CA LEU A 138 11.14 16.62 -3.80
C LEU A 138 11.58 17.24 -5.13
N GLU A 139 12.69 18.03 -5.11
CA GLU A 139 13.24 18.70 -6.30
C GLU A 139 12.17 19.49 -7.07
N LEU A 140 11.49 20.41 -6.39
CA LEU A 140 10.39 21.20 -6.95
C LEU A 140 10.82 22.59 -7.41
N GLY A 141 12.09 23.00 -7.20
CA GLY A 141 12.55 24.37 -7.43
C GLY A 141 12.20 24.92 -8.79
N GLU A 142 12.55 24.21 -9.86
CA GLU A 142 12.27 24.62 -11.25
C GLU A 142 10.78 24.51 -11.62
N LEU A 143 9.99 23.80 -10.81
CA LEU A 143 8.59 23.52 -11.09
C LEU A 143 7.64 24.53 -10.45
N LEU A 144 8.11 25.35 -9.51
CA LEU A 144 7.26 26.24 -8.72
C LEU A 144 6.43 27.21 -9.56
N GLU A 145 7.03 27.76 -10.61
CA GLU A 145 6.38 28.72 -11.52
C GLU A 145 5.69 28.05 -12.71
N VAL A 146 5.75 26.70 -12.81
CA VAL A 146 5.14 25.95 -13.90
C VAL A 146 3.66 25.68 -13.58
N PRO A 147 2.72 25.97 -14.51
CA PRO A 147 1.32 25.59 -14.36
C PRO A 147 1.16 24.08 -14.19
N VAL A 148 0.32 23.66 -13.22
CA VAL A 148 0.15 22.25 -12.84
C VAL A 148 -0.19 21.35 -14.05
N ARG A 149 -0.97 21.84 -15.01
CA ARG A 149 -1.32 21.13 -16.25
C ARG A 149 -0.12 20.77 -17.15
N GLN A 150 1.01 21.45 -17.01
CA GLN A 150 2.23 21.21 -17.78
C GLN A 150 3.19 20.24 -17.09
N LEU A 151 2.94 19.91 -15.84
CA LEU A 151 3.75 18.96 -15.08
C LEU A 151 3.51 17.52 -15.59
N SER A 152 4.58 16.74 -15.66
CA SER A 152 4.47 15.29 -15.83
C SER A 152 3.72 14.67 -14.63
N LEU A 153 3.23 13.43 -14.79
CA LEU A 153 2.56 12.74 -13.71
C LEU A 153 3.43 12.66 -12.45
N GLY A 154 4.73 12.32 -12.60
CA GLY A 154 5.67 12.24 -11.49
C GLY A 154 5.95 13.59 -10.84
N GLN A 155 6.12 14.66 -11.62
CA GLN A 155 6.29 16.02 -11.12
C GLN A 155 5.05 16.47 -10.34
N ARG A 156 3.86 16.20 -10.88
CA ARG A 156 2.59 16.53 -10.22
C ARG A 156 2.41 15.75 -8.91
N MET A 157 2.74 14.45 -8.90
CA MET A 157 2.67 13.64 -7.69
C MET A 157 3.58 14.18 -6.59
N ARG A 158 4.82 14.56 -6.91
CA ARG A 158 5.72 15.21 -5.96
C ARG A 158 5.14 16.52 -5.44
N GLY A 159 4.50 17.29 -6.33
CA GLY A 159 3.77 18.51 -5.97
C GLY A 159 2.58 18.25 -5.04
N ASP A 160 1.78 17.20 -5.28
CA ASP A 160 0.66 16.82 -4.41
C ASP A 160 1.13 16.36 -3.02
N ILE A 161 2.24 15.59 -2.96
CA ILE A 161 2.84 15.18 -1.68
C ILE A 161 3.30 16.41 -0.90
N ALA A 162 3.99 17.36 -1.55
CA ALA A 162 4.39 18.62 -0.91
C ALA A 162 3.16 19.37 -0.36
N ALA A 163 2.11 19.54 -1.17
CA ALA A 163 0.87 20.21 -0.74
C ALA A 163 0.25 19.56 0.50
N ALA A 164 0.25 18.23 0.56
CA ALA A 164 -0.28 17.48 1.71
C ALA A 164 0.55 17.63 3.00
N LEU A 165 1.79 18.12 2.89
CA LEU A 165 2.73 18.25 4.01
C LEU A 165 2.94 19.69 4.50
N LEU A 166 2.49 20.70 3.76
CA LEU A 166 2.73 22.11 4.11
C LEU A 166 2.24 22.49 5.51
N HIS A 167 1.15 21.86 5.98
CA HIS A 167 0.55 22.12 7.29
C HIS A 167 1.07 21.21 8.41
N ASP A 168 2.13 20.39 8.14
CA ASP A 168 2.79 19.51 9.10
C ASP A 168 1.83 18.47 9.72
N PRO A 169 1.23 17.60 8.91
CA PRO A 169 0.27 16.63 9.40
C PRO A 169 0.91 15.54 10.25
N GLU A 170 0.17 15.02 11.23
CA GLU A 170 0.59 13.90 12.07
C GLU A 170 0.34 12.55 11.38
N VAL A 171 -0.61 12.50 10.43
CA VAL A 171 -0.94 11.31 9.63
C VAL A 171 -0.92 11.66 8.16
N LEU A 172 -0.31 10.82 7.34
CA LEU A 172 -0.32 10.92 5.88
C LEU A 172 -0.97 9.69 5.26
N TYR A 173 -2.06 9.91 4.54
CA TYR A 173 -2.73 8.89 3.74
C TYR A 173 -2.29 9.02 2.29
N LEU A 174 -1.75 7.94 1.74
CA LEU A 174 -1.25 7.86 0.37
C LEU A 174 -2.03 6.76 -0.38
N ASP A 175 -2.92 7.17 -1.26
CA ASP A 175 -3.71 6.24 -2.09
C ASP A 175 -3.07 6.14 -3.47
N GLU A 176 -2.26 5.08 -3.70
CA GLU A 176 -1.54 4.80 -4.95
C GLU A 176 -0.53 5.91 -5.37
N PRO A 177 0.39 6.37 -4.49
CA PRO A 177 1.21 7.56 -4.76
C PRO A 177 2.29 7.35 -5.82
N THR A 178 2.55 6.13 -6.24
CA THR A 178 3.60 5.76 -7.21
C THR A 178 3.04 5.28 -8.54
N ILE A 179 1.70 5.27 -8.68
CA ILE A 179 1.06 4.80 -9.90
C ILE A 179 1.47 5.63 -11.13
N GLY A 180 1.90 4.92 -12.19
CA GLY A 180 2.30 5.56 -13.44
C GLY A 180 3.58 6.40 -13.37
N LEU A 181 4.35 6.33 -12.28
CA LEU A 181 5.66 6.97 -12.18
C LEU A 181 6.74 6.08 -12.80
N ASP A 182 7.75 6.73 -13.38
CA ASP A 182 9.00 6.07 -13.77
C ASP A 182 9.83 5.64 -12.55
N VAL A 183 10.82 4.77 -12.77
CA VAL A 183 11.65 4.18 -11.70
C VAL A 183 12.36 5.25 -10.86
N ILE A 184 12.85 6.32 -11.50
CA ILE A 184 13.57 7.41 -10.82
C ILE A 184 12.61 8.18 -9.92
N SER A 185 11.45 8.56 -10.45
CA SER A 185 10.41 9.26 -9.68
C SER A 185 9.90 8.43 -8.50
N LYS A 186 9.70 7.10 -8.68
CA LYS A 186 9.35 6.19 -7.58
C LYS A 186 10.41 6.19 -6.49
N ALA A 187 11.69 6.06 -6.86
CA ALA A 187 12.79 6.03 -5.90
C ALA A 187 12.87 7.32 -5.07
N LYS A 188 12.65 8.49 -5.69
CA LYS A 188 12.62 9.78 -5.01
C LYS A 188 11.47 9.88 -4.02
N VAL A 189 10.26 9.51 -4.43
CA VAL A 189 9.08 9.50 -3.53
C VAL A 189 9.30 8.56 -2.36
N ARG A 190 9.83 7.34 -2.58
CA ARG A 190 10.13 6.39 -1.51
C ARG A 190 11.18 6.93 -0.54
N GLY A 191 12.27 7.48 -1.05
CA GLY A 191 13.33 8.09 -0.23
C GLY A 191 12.78 9.19 0.67
N PHE A 192 12.01 10.09 0.08
CA PHE A 192 11.35 11.18 0.81
C PHE A 192 10.39 10.69 1.91
N LEU A 193 9.53 9.71 1.61
CA LEU A 193 8.57 9.18 2.59
C LEU A 193 9.28 8.50 3.77
N ARG A 194 10.39 7.79 3.51
CA ARG A 194 11.19 7.18 4.55
C ARG A 194 11.83 8.23 5.47
N GLU A 195 12.42 9.26 4.88
CA GLU A 195 13.02 10.37 5.62
C GLU A 195 11.97 11.09 6.48
N LEU A 196 10.82 11.42 5.90
CA LEU A 196 9.70 12.04 6.61
C LEU A 196 9.25 11.22 7.83
N ASN A 197 9.11 9.91 7.66
CA ASN A 197 8.69 9.03 8.76
C ASN A 197 9.76 8.95 9.85
N VAL A 198 11.03 8.77 9.50
CA VAL A 198 12.14 8.65 10.46
C VAL A 198 12.36 9.97 11.23
N GLU A 199 12.37 11.11 10.53
CA GLU A 199 12.74 12.39 11.15
C GLU A 199 11.59 13.07 11.90
N ARG A 200 10.36 12.97 11.38
CA ARG A 200 9.19 13.64 11.97
C ARG A 200 8.25 12.71 12.73
N GLY A 201 8.45 11.40 12.63
CA GLY A 201 7.53 10.44 13.24
C GLY A 201 6.12 10.51 12.64
N THR A 202 5.98 10.96 11.38
CA THR A 202 4.69 11.02 10.70
C THR A 202 4.15 9.61 10.51
N THR A 203 2.93 9.36 10.97
CA THR A 203 2.23 8.08 10.72
C THR A 203 1.80 8.00 9.27
N VAL A 204 2.11 6.91 8.57
CA VAL A 204 1.78 6.76 7.14
C VAL A 204 0.94 5.52 6.91
N LEU A 205 -0.19 5.70 6.25
CA LEU A 205 -0.99 4.59 5.70
C LEU A 205 -0.90 4.66 4.17
N LEU A 206 -0.22 3.68 3.58
CA LEU A 206 0.06 3.60 2.15
C LEU A 206 -0.80 2.52 1.51
N THR A 207 -1.61 2.88 0.51
CA THR A 207 -2.17 1.87 -0.40
C THR A 207 -1.37 1.85 -1.69
N THR A 208 -1.07 0.66 -2.17
CA THR A 208 -0.43 0.44 -3.46
C THR A 208 -0.73 -0.97 -3.95
N HIS A 209 -0.62 -1.16 -5.25
CA HIS A 209 -0.56 -2.49 -5.87
C HIS A 209 0.88 -2.86 -6.27
N ASP A 210 1.83 -1.92 -6.11
CA ASP A 210 3.26 -2.15 -6.31
C ASP A 210 3.87 -2.65 -4.99
N LEU A 211 4.12 -3.95 -4.91
CA LEU A 211 4.64 -4.57 -3.69
C LEU A 211 6.06 -4.14 -3.35
N GLN A 212 6.84 -3.68 -4.34
CA GLN A 212 8.15 -3.09 -4.07
C GLN A 212 8.05 -1.83 -3.20
N ASP A 213 6.96 -1.05 -3.32
CA ASP A 213 6.73 0.08 -2.42
C ASP A 213 6.54 -0.39 -0.98
N ILE A 214 5.78 -1.49 -0.80
CA ILE A 214 5.55 -2.07 0.53
C ILE A 214 6.84 -2.61 1.12
N GLU A 215 7.60 -3.40 0.36
CA GLU A 215 8.86 -3.99 0.81
C GLU A 215 9.89 -2.94 1.23
N GLN A 216 9.92 -1.81 0.51
CA GLN A 216 10.91 -0.76 0.77
C GLN A 216 10.49 0.21 1.88
N LEU A 217 9.19 0.39 2.12
CA LEU A 217 8.69 1.43 3.02
C LEU A 217 8.08 0.88 4.31
N CYS A 218 7.44 -0.30 4.26
CA CYS A 218 6.60 -0.76 5.35
C CYS A 218 7.20 -1.98 6.04
N SER A 219 7.23 -1.98 7.37
CA SER A 219 7.55 -3.17 8.17
C SER A 219 6.33 -4.03 8.48
N ARG A 220 5.12 -3.44 8.38
CA ARG A 220 3.83 -4.09 8.62
C ARG A 220 2.92 -3.88 7.42
N VAL A 221 2.12 -4.90 7.13
CA VAL A 221 1.14 -4.88 6.06
C VAL A 221 -0.20 -5.40 6.54
N MET A 222 -1.25 -4.76 6.06
CA MET A 222 -2.63 -5.21 6.19
C MET A 222 -3.16 -5.59 4.82
N VAL A 223 -3.69 -6.81 4.68
CA VAL A 223 -4.29 -7.30 3.43
C VAL A 223 -5.79 -7.31 3.58
N ILE A 224 -6.49 -6.62 2.68
CA ILE A 224 -7.95 -6.56 2.64
C ILE A 224 -8.48 -7.20 1.35
N ASP A 225 -9.55 -7.99 1.49
CA ASP A 225 -10.31 -8.53 0.37
C ASP A 225 -11.81 -8.51 0.67
N HIS A 226 -12.64 -8.18 -0.34
CA HIS A 226 -14.11 -8.08 -0.20
C HIS A 226 -14.59 -7.32 1.06
N GLY A 227 -13.86 -6.26 1.43
CA GLY A 227 -14.17 -5.44 2.59
C GLY A 227 -13.75 -6.04 3.94
N ARG A 228 -13.05 -7.17 3.98
CA ARG A 228 -12.59 -7.86 5.19
C ARG A 228 -11.09 -7.85 5.30
N LEU A 229 -10.58 -7.73 6.51
CA LEU A 229 -9.17 -7.83 6.81
C LEU A 229 -8.77 -9.32 6.82
N MET A 230 -7.87 -9.71 5.91
CA MET A 230 -7.39 -11.08 5.74
C MET A 230 -6.09 -11.32 6.50
N TYR A 231 -5.24 -10.29 6.59
CA TYR A 231 -3.97 -10.34 7.29
C TYR A 231 -3.67 -8.97 7.92
N ASP A 232 -3.06 -8.99 9.07
CA ASP A 232 -2.53 -7.81 9.76
C ASP A 232 -1.30 -8.25 10.57
N GLY A 233 -0.12 -7.87 10.12
CA GLY A 233 1.11 -8.29 10.76
C GLY A 233 2.39 -7.83 10.06
N PRO A 234 3.56 -8.27 10.57
CA PRO A 234 4.84 -7.97 9.95
C PRO A 234 4.89 -8.43 8.50
N LEU A 235 5.53 -7.65 7.64
CA LEU A 235 5.72 -8.02 6.23
C LEU A 235 6.44 -9.37 6.09
N ALA A 236 7.44 -9.62 6.93
CA ALA A 236 8.16 -10.91 6.96
C ALA A 236 7.24 -12.10 7.29
N GLY A 237 6.24 -11.91 8.16
CA GLY A 237 5.28 -12.94 8.52
C GLY A 237 4.28 -13.28 7.40
N LEU A 238 4.16 -12.44 6.37
CA LEU A 238 3.28 -12.72 5.24
C LEU A 238 3.71 -13.99 4.48
N HIS A 239 5.01 -14.26 4.43
CA HIS A 239 5.58 -15.48 3.81
C HIS A 239 5.22 -16.76 4.59
N GLU A 240 4.85 -16.64 5.88
CA GLU A 240 4.46 -17.76 6.73
C GLU A 240 2.96 -18.09 6.61
N VAL A 241 2.18 -17.16 6.05
CA VAL A 241 0.73 -17.33 5.87
C VAL A 241 0.47 -18.17 4.62
N GLY A 242 0.17 -19.42 4.81
CA GLY A 242 -0.05 -20.43 3.79
C GLY A 242 1.18 -21.33 3.61
N GLU A 243 1.01 -22.43 2.91
CA GLU A 243 2.10 -23.32 2.51
C GLU A 243 2.97 -22.59 1.45
N SER A 244 3.81 -21.65 1.93
CA SER A 244 4.72 -20.93 1.04
C SER A 244 5.89 -21.83 0.68
N GLU A 245 6.14 -21.97 -0.61
CA GLU A 245 7.32 -22.67 -1.12
C GLU A 245 8.39 -21.66 -1.49
N ARG A 246 9.62 -21.92 -1.05
CA ARG A 246 10.81 -21.22 -1.52
C ARG A 246 11.30 -21.82 -2.82
N THR A 247 12.01 -21.05 -3.62
CA THR A 247 12.57 -21.53 -4.89
C THR A 247 14.08 -21.54 -4.84
N LEU A 248 14.67 -22.70 -5.05
CA LEU A 248 16.11 -22.84 -5.31
C LEU A 248 16.32 -22.79 -6.82
N VAL A 249 17.09 -21.82 -7.30
CA VAL A 249 17.54 -21.74 -8.69
C VAL A 249 18.94 -22.33 -8.74
N VAL A 250 19.13 -23.30 -9.61
CA VAL A 250 20.37 -24.06 -9.76
C VAL A 250 20.86 -23.93 -11.20
N ASP A 251 22.09 -23.47 -11.39
CA ASP A 251 22.81 -23.45 -12.65
C ASP A 251 23.79 -24.63 -12.67
N LEU A 252 23.59 -25.56 -13.60
CA LEU A 252 24.41 -26.74 -13.79
C LEU A 252 25.48 -26.46 -14.86
N GLU A 253 26.58 -27.20 -14.83
CA GLU A 253 27.64 -27.10 -15.87
C GLU A 253 27.13 -27.44 -17.28
N ARG A 254 26.09 -28.28 -17.38
CA ARG A 254 25.46 -28.72 -18.62
C ARG A 254 24.00 -29.03 -18.39
N GLU A 255 23.26 -29.18 -19.48
CA GLU A 255 21.89 -29.68 -19.40
C GLU A 255 21.84 -31.08 -18.82
N LEU A 256 21.05 -31.27 -17.80
CA LEU A 256 20.78 -32.54 -17.14
C LEU A 256 19.26 -32.74 -17.00
N PRO A 257 18.81 -34.00 -16.85
CA PRO A 257 17.43 -34.30 -16.48
C PRO A 257 17.02 -33.53 -15.20
N PRO A 258 15.70 -33.37 -14.96
CA PRO A 258 15.24 -32.73 -13.74
C PRO A 258 15.89 -33.33 -12.48
N ILE A 259 16.38 -32.44 -11.63
CA ILE A 259 17.03 -32.80 -10.35
C ILE A 259 16.01 -33.52 -9.47
N ASP A 260 16.38 -34.70 -8.96
CA ASP A 260 15.61 -35.42 -7.94
C ASP A 260 16.17 -35.11 -6.55
N ALA A 261 15.49 -34.30 -5.78
CA ALA A 261 15.93 -33.85 -4.46
C ALA A 261 14.75 -33.64 -3.50
N ALA A 262 13.93 -34.69 -3.30
CA ALA A 262 12.78 -34.60 -2.37
C ALA A 262 13.19 -34.05 -0.99
N PRO A 263 12.39 -33.13 -0.36
CA PRO A 263 11.03 -32.73 -0.71
C PRO A 263 10.93 -31.63 -1.80
N ALA A 264 12.06 -31.15 -2.35
CA ALA A 264 12.03 -30.19 -3.44
C ALA A 264 11.56 -30.86 -4.76
N ARG A 265 10.81 -30.10 -5.54
CA ARG A 265 10.32 -30.55 -6.86
C ARG A 265 10.73 -29.54 -7.93
N VAL A 266 11.19 -30.01 -9.07
CA VAL A 266 11.51 -29.16 -10.22
C VAL A 266 10.22 -28.58 -10.78
N VAL A 267 10.14 -27.24 -10.86
CA VAL A 267 8.98 -26.49 -11.39
C VAL A 267 9.25 -25.89 -12.76
N LYS A 268 10.52 -25.69 -13.11
CA LYS A 268 10.93 -25.13 -14.40
C LYS A 268 12.34 -25.60 -14.77
N VAL A 269 12.58 -25.82 -16.07
CA VAL A 269 13.90 -26.14 -16.64
C VAL A 269 14.10 -25.27 -17.88
N GLU A 270 15.26 -24.59 -17.96
CA GLU A 270 15.69 -23.81 -19.12
C GLU A 270 17.17 -24.11 -19.39
N GLY A 271 17.44 -25.03 -20.28
CA GLY A 271 18.82 -25.50 -20.54
C GLY A 271 19.46 -26.04 -19.26
N PRO A 272 20.67 -25.58 -18.88
CA PRO A 272 21.33 -26.02 -17.65
C PRO A 272 20.74 -25.44 -16.37
N ARG A 273 19.80 -24.49 -16.45
CA ARG A 273 19.18 -23.85 -15.28
C ARG A 273 17.89 -24.54 -14.91
N GLN A 274 17.77 -24.89 -13.61
CA GLN A 274 16.57 -25.54 -13.05
C GLN A 274 16.08 -24.77 -11.82
N TRP A 275 14.75 -24.69 -11.67
CA TRP A 275 14.05 -24.06 -10.53
C TRP A 275 13.39 -25.17 -9.72
N LEU A 276 13.72 -25.27 -8.44
CA LEU A 276 13.17 -26.27 -7.54
C LEU A 276 12.35 -25.56 -6.46
N ALA A 277 11.05 -25.85 -6.38
CA ALA A 277 10.21 -25.41 -5.28
C ALA A 277 10.37 -26.38 -4.10
N PHE A 278 10.50 -25.83 -2.89
CA PHE A 278 10.60 -26.60 -1.65
C PHE A 278 9.87 -25.89 -0.49
N PRO A 279 9.33 -26.63 0.50
CA PRO A 279 8.61 -26.05 1.62
C PRO A 279 9.48 -25.04 2.40
N ALA A 280 8.89 -23.89 2.81
CA ALA A 280 9.62 -22.87 3.55
C ALA A 280 10.19 -23.38 4.90
N ALA A 281 9.57 -24.38 5.49
CA ALA A 281 10.03 -25.05 6.71
C ALA A 281 11.31 -25.90 6.50
N GLU A 282 11.65 -26.25 5.26
CA GLU A 282 12.83 -27.03 4.92
C GLU A 282 14.10 -26.15 4.93
N SER A 283 15.20 -26.69 5.45
CA SER A 283 16.47 -25.99 5.45
C SER A 283 17.04 -25.87 4.03
N ALA A 284 17.11 -24.65 3.50
CA ALA A 284 17.78 -24.40 2.22
C ALA A 284 19.23 -24.89 2.20
N ALA A 285 19.97 -24.74 3.31
CA ALA A 285 21.34 -25.17 3.42
C ALA A 285 21.47 -26.69 3.28
N ALA A 286 20.58 -27.46 3.90
CA ALA A 286 20.57 -28.92 3.79
C ALA A 286 20.24 -29.39 2.36
N LEU A 287 19.26 -28.72 1.71
CA LEU A 287 18.91 -29.00 0.34
C LEU A 287 20.04 -28.69 -0.63
N VAL A 288 20.70 -27.53 -0.48
CA VAL A 288 21.86 -27.11 -1.28
C VAL A 288 23.01 -28.09 -1.13
N ALA A 289 23.36 -28.49 0.11
CA ALA A 289 24.45 -29.45 0.36
C ALA A 289 24.20 -30.80 -0.32
N ARG A 290 22.97 -31.26 -0.31
CA ARG A 290 22.57 -32.52 -0.97
C ARG A 290 22.69 -32.43 -2.49
N ILE A 291 22.19 -31.37 -3.10
CA ILE A 291 22.25 -31.16 -4.54
C ILE A 291 23.70 -30.99 -5.00
N ALA A 292 24.51 -30.23 -4.24
CA ALA A 292 25.95 -30.03 -4.55
C ALA A 292 26.80 -31.31 -4.47
N ALA A 293 26.36 -32.29 -3.68
CA ALA A 293 27.05 -33.58 -3.61
C ALA A 293 26.76 -34.50 -4.83
N GLU A 294 25.66 -34.31 -5.51
CA GLU A 294 25.18 -35.23 -6.57
C GLU A 294 25.26 -34.62 -7.96
N TYR A 295 25.22 -33.28 -8.08
CA TYR A 295 25.13 -32.58 -9.35
C TYR A 295 26.27 -31.56 -9.52
N PRO A 296 26.78 -31.40 -10.75
CA PRO A 296 27.84 -30.43 -11.06
C PRO A 296 27.24 -29.01 -11.11
N LEU A 297 27.39 -28.26 -10.02
CA LEU A 297 26.86 -26.89 -9.86
C LEU A 297 27.86 -25.85 -10.37
N VAL A 298 27.37 -24.83 -11.08
CA VAL A 298 28.13 -23.62 -11.41
C VAL A 298 27.72 -22.48 -10.46
N ASP A 299 26.43 -22.30 -10.24
CA ASP A 299 25.89 -21.27 -9.37
C ASP A 299 24.55 -21.70 -8.78
N LEU A 300 24.16 -21.04 -7.69
CA LEU A 300 22.85 -21.26 -7.09
C LEU A 300 22.36 -20.00 -6.37
N SER A 301 21.04 -19.84 -6.33
CA SER A 301 20.39 -18.80 -5.54
C SER A 301 19.11 -19.32 -4.91
N VAL A 302 18.87 -18.94 -3.65
CA VAL A 302 17.60 -19.18 -2.97
C VAL A 302 16.75 -17.92 -3.11
N ARG A 303 15.52 -18.09 -3.56
CA ARG A 303 14.54 -17.02 -3.67
C ARG A 303 13.41 -17.27 -2.67
N GLU A 304 13.10 -16.27 -1.88
CA GLU A 304 11.89 -16.27 -1.10
C GLU A 304 10.67 -16.25 -2.04
N PRO A 305 9.51 -16.74 -1.62
CA PRO A 305 8.29 -16.65 -2.42
C PRO A 305 8.01 -15.18 -2.72
N ASP A 306 7.62 -14.91 -3.94
CA ASP A 306 7.17 -13.58 -4.33
C ASP A 306 5.93 -13.21 -3.50
N ILE A 307 5.98 -12.07 -2.83
CA ILE A 307 4.85 -11.56 -2.04
C ILE A 307 3.57 -11.49 -2.88
N GLU A 308 3.70 -11.18 -4.19
CA GLU A 308 2.57 -11.21 -5.13
C GLU A 308 1.91 -12.59 -5.20
N ALA A 309 2.71 -13.64 -5.28
CA ALA A 309 2.21 -15.01 -5.33
C ALA A 309 1.54 -15.43 -4.01
N VAL A 310 2.08 -15.02 -2.87
CA VAL A 310 1.48 -15.27 -1.55
C VAL A 310 0.11 -14.59 -1.45
N ILE A 311 0.05 -13.32 -1.79
CA ILE A 311 -1.19 -12.53 -1.75
C ILE A 311 -2.21 -13.07 -2.74
N ALA A 312 -1.79 -13.48 -3.94
CA ALA A 312 -2.67 -14.10 -4.95
C ALA A 312 -3.29 -15.41 -4.42
N LYS A 313 -2.52 -16.24 -3.72
CA LYS A 313 -3.04 -17.46 -3.05
C LYS A 313 -4.05 -17.12 -1.96
N MET A 314 -3.81 -16.08 -1.15
CA MET A 314 -4.76 -15.62 -0.13
C MET A 314 -6.11 -15.22 -0.76
N TYR A 315 -6.08 -14.48 -1.86
CA TYR A 315 -7.31 -14.10 -2.57
C TYR A 315 -8.04 -15.30 -3.19
N ALA A 316 -7.31 -16.25 -3.76
CA ALA A 316 -7.91 -17.47 -4.33
C ALA A 316 -8.60 -18.32 -3.25
N GLY A 317 -8.02 -18.44 -2.06
CA GLY A 317 -8.60 -19.12 -0.90
C GLY A 317 -9.88 -18.44 -0.39
N SER A 318 -9.90 -17.09 -0.38
CA SER A 318 -11.08 -16.30 -0.01
C SER A 318 -12.25 -16.53 -0.96
N ALA A 319 -11.98 -16.52 -2.27
CA ALA A 319 -13.00 -16.73 -3.32
C ALA A 319 -13.60 -18.15 -3.26
N ALA A 320 -12.80 -19.17 -2.94
CA ALA A 320 -13.28 -20.55 -2.82
C ALA A 320 -14.22 -20.72 -1.60
N GLY A 321 -13.88 -20.11 -0.46
CA GLY A 321 -14.72 -20.13 0.75
C GLY A 321 -16.06 -19.38 0.62
N GLU A 322 -16.13 -18.35 -0.25
CA GLU A 322 -17.39 -17.66 -0.54
C GLU A 322 -18.29 -18.46 -1.52
N ALA A 323 -17.70 -19.16 -2.49
CA ALA A 323 -18.46 -20.02 -3.40
C ALA A 323 -19.14 -21.18 -2.65
N GLU A 324 -18.51 -21.74 -1.64
CA GLU A 324 -19.05 -22.82 -0.81
C GLU A 324 -20.20 -22.35 0.10
N LYS A 325 -20.12 -21.10 0.61
CA LYS A 325 -21.18 -20.49 1.43
C LYS A 325 -22.38 -20.00 0.63
N ALA A 326 -22.23 -19.82 -0.70
CA ALA A 326 -23.33 -19.39 -1.58
C ALA A 326 -24.16 -20.59 -2.10
N VAL A 327 -23.68 -21.83 -1.93
CA VAL A 327 -24.32 -23.09 -2.39
C VAL A 327 -25.03 -23.81 -1.21
N SER A 328 -24.75 -23.43 0.02
CA SER A 328 -25.45 -23.95 1.21
C SER A 328 -26.54 -22.96 1.68
#